data_c3b04d679ba39259d24b337d830f29b9
#
_entry.id   c3b04d679ba39259d24b337d830f29b9
#
_cell.length_a   1.000
_cell.length_b   1.000
_cell.length_c   1.000
_cell.angle_alpha   90.00
_cell.angle_beta   90.00
_cell.angle_gamma   90.00
#
_symmetry.space_group_name_H-M   'P 1'
#
loop_
_entity.id
_entity.type
_entity.pdbx_description
1 polymer ?
#
loop_
_entity_poly.entity_id
_entity_poly.type
_entity_poly.pdbx_seq_one_letter_code
_entity_poly.pdbx_strand_id
1 'polypeptide(L)'
;MKLNRILLSSSILLNTLFSNAQTNIQENQSKISIGLTQSIDLGYRLSSANSASIWMKNISDSIEKPTLANSSAVKFQFDLNKKITLRTGIVFSQKGYQYKSGSLVGFDLYKEQFSFIEVPFQALYKFGQKKNIPYISIGTSVGYLIKSQAFYTLENSTNEVKMDLTTDFPKFQINGIIGLGMSFSLNQKWNLISELNYSQALYSISSGPLKKQLFSAGINIGLFRYF
;
A
#
# COMPACT_ATOMS: atom_id res chain seq x y z
N MET A 1 -15.63 -30.92 7.80
CA MET A 1 -14.38 -31.75 7.91
C MET A 1 -13.20 -31.29 7.04
N LYS A 2 -13.38 -30.46 6.00
CA LYS A 2 -12.26 -29.99 5.13
C LYS A 2 -11.47 -28.77 5.69
N LEU A 3 -12.10 -27.91 6.50
CA LEU A 3 -11.48 -26.69 7.02
C LEU A 3 -10.35 -26.96 8.04
N ASN A 4 -10.50 -28.00 8.89
CA ASN A 4 -9.52 -28.35 9.89
C ASN A 4 -8.21 -28.94 9.30
N ARG A 5 -8.26 -29.49 8.08
CA ARG A 5 -7.05 -30.01 7.40
C ARG A 5 -6.19 -28.88 6.82
N ILE A 6 -6.81 -27.77 6.38
CA ILE A 6 -6.08 -26.60 5.83
C ILE A 6 -5.38 -25.86 6.96
N LEU A 7 -6.01 -25.72 8.13
CA LEU A 7 -5.40 -25.08 9.30
C LEU A 7 -4.26 -25.90 9.89
N LEU A 8 -4.34 -27.25 9.86
CA LEU A 8 -3.26 -28.11 10.33
C LEU A 8 -2.05 -28.08 9.37
N SER A 9 -2.28 -28.05 8.05
CA SER A 9 -1.18 -27.99 7.08
C SER A 9 -0.45 -26.64 7.10
N SER A 10 -1.15 -25.54 7.35
CA SER A 10 -0.52 -24.22 7.48
C SER A 10 0.31 -24.08 8.76
N SER A 11 -0.12 -24.67 9.87
CA SER A 11 0.64 -24.67 11.12
C SER A 11 1.91 -25.55 11.06
N ILE A 12 1.87 -26.66 10.32
CA ILE A 12 3.03 -27.51 10.10
C ILE A 12 4.05 -26.82 9.19
N LEU A 13 3.61 -26.14 8.13
CA LEU A 13 4.50 -25.37 7.25
C LEU A 13 5.17 -24.20 8.00
N LEU A 14 4.44 -23.50 8.86
CA LEU A 14 5.01 -22.44 9.69
C LEU A 14 6.07 -23.00 10.64
N ASN A 15 5.79 -24.11 11.32
CA ASN A 15 6.73 -24.71 12.27
C ASN A 15 8.00 -25.25 11.57
N THR A 16 7.91 -25.82 10.36
CA THR A 16 9.08 -26.24 9.60
C THR A 16 9.93 -25.08 9.10
N LEU A 17 9.33 -23.94 8.75
CA LEU A 17 10.05 -22.72 8.40
C LEU A 17 10.78 -22.12 9.62
N PHE A 18 10.17 -22.16 10.81
CA PHE A 18 10.78 -21.69 12.04
C PHE A 18 11.89 -22.63 12.55
N SER A 19 11.73 -23.94 12.45
CA SER A 19 12.78 -24.90 12.91
C SER A 19 14.02 -24.87 12.00
N ASN A 20 13.89 -24.66 10.70
CA ASN A 20 15.02 -24.48 9.79
C ASN A 20 15.72 -23.11 9.95
N ALA A 21 15.03 -22.10 10.49
CA ALA A 21 15.64 -20.80 10.82
C ALA A 21 16.52 -20.88 12.08
N GLN A 22 16.23 -21.78 13.02
CA GLN A 22 16.98 -21.88 14.28
C GLN A 22 18.34 -22.59 14.16
N THR A 23 18.57 -23.41 13.14
CA THR A 23 19.84 -24.19 13.01
C THR A 23 21.01 -23.36 12.44
N ASN A 24 20.82 -22.13 11.98
CA ASN A 24 21.89 -21.26 11.44
C ASN A 24 22.13 -19.96 12.24
N ILE A 25 21.68 -19.89 13.50
CA ILE A 25 21.65 -18.63 14.27
C ILE A 25 22.99 -18.30 14.95
N GLN A 26 24.04 -19.07 14.76
CA GLN A 26 25.28 -18.86 15.56
C GLN A 26 26.20 -17.72 15.05
N GLU A 27 25.92 -17.00 13.93
CA GLU A 27 26.79 -15.91 13.46
C GLU A 27 26.11 -14.63 12.96
N ASN A 28 24.80 -14.52 13.02
CA ASN A 28 24.12 -13.30 12.60
C ASN A 28 23.22 -12.74 13.71
N GLN A 29 23.76 -11.80 14.48
CA GLN A 29 22.90 -10.93 15.32
C GLN A 29 21.83 -10.34 14.43
N SER A 30 20.57 -10.68 14.68
CA SER A 30 19.43 -10.09 13.98
C SER A 30 19.45 -8.58 14.21
N LYS A 31 19.78 -7.83 13.19
CA LYS A 31 19.78 -6.36 13.27
C LYS A 31 18.35 -5.86 13.15
N ILE A 32 17.94 -5.12 14.16
CA ILE A 32 16.66 -4.42 14.15
C ILE A 32 16.92 -2.99 13.70
N SER A 33 16.07 -2.45 12.83
CA SER A 33 16.11 -1.03 12.50
C SER A 33 14.72 -0.41 12.54
N ILE A 34 14.68 0.86 12.86
CA ILE A 34 13.48 1.69 12.86
C ILE A 34 13.72 2.83 11.89
N GLY A 35 12.73 3.14 11.06
CA GLY A 35 12.85 4.21 10.08
C GLY A 35 11.57 5.00 9.88
N LEU A 36 11.77 6.22 9.43
CA LEU A 36 10.71 7.10 8.93
C LEU A 36 10.75 7.07 7.41
N THR A 37 9.59 6.97 6.80
CA THR A 37 9.46 6.95 5.35
C THR A 37 8.37 7.91 4.88
N GLN A 38 8.61 8.51 3.72
CA GLN A 38 7.66 9.36 3.02
C GLN A 38 7.54 8.88 1.58
N SER A 39 6.31 8.81 1.07
CA SER A 39 6.03 8.44 -0.31
C SER A 39 5.21 9.52 -1.01
N ILE A 40 5.51 9.71 -2.29
CA ILE A 40 4.64 10.44 -3.22
C ILE A 40 4.08 9.39 -4.17
N ASP A 41 2.77 9.29 -4.20
CA ASP A 41 2.04 8.23 -4.89
C ASP A 41 1.08 8.82 -5.94
N LEU A 42 0.86 8.07 -7.00
CA LEU A 42 -0.28 8.24 -7.90
C LEU A 42 -1.37 7.26 -7.45
N GLY A 43 -2.44 7.79 -6.91
CA GLY A 43 -3.62 7.01 -6.53
C GLY A 43 -4.60 6.91 -7.68
N TYR A 44 -5.19 5.74 -7.87
CA TYR A 44 -6.27 5.50 -8.82
C TYR A 44 -7.11 4.30 -8.38
N ARG A 45 -8.07 3.91 -9.20
CA ARG A 45 -8.88 2.71 -8.99
C ARG A 45 -8.97 1.84 -10.23
N LEU A 46 -9.04 0.55 -10.02
CA LEU A 46 -9.45 -0.41 -11.04
C LEU A 46 -10.94 -0.66 -10.89
N SER A 47 -11.66 -0.57 -11.99
CA SER A 47 -13.10 -0.83 -12.04
C SER A 47 -13.37 -2.17 -12.72
N SER A 48 -14.23 -2.99 -12.12
CA SER A 48 -14.76 -4.20 -12.76
C SER A 48 -16.29 -4.21 -12.67
N ALA A 49 -16.93 -4.68 -13.71
CA ALA A 49 -18.38 -4.70 -13.83
C ALA A 49 -18.83 -6.02 -14.48
N ASN A 50 -20.03 -6.46 -14.16
CA ASN A 50 -20.69 -7.55 -14.89
C ASN A 50 -21.21 -7.06 -16.26
N SER A 51 -21.69 -7.98 -17.10
CA SER A 51 -22.16 -7.65 -18.46
C SER A 51 -23.25 -6.59 -18.49
N ALA A 52 -24.15 -6.57 -17.50
CA ALA A 52 -25.23 -5.58 -17.41
C ALA A 52 -24.76 -4.18 -17.04
N SER A 53 -23.57 -4.06 -16.41
CA SER A 53 -23.01 -2.79 -15.89
C SER A 53 -21.74 -2.34 -16.64
N ILE A 54 -21.37 -3.02 -17.71
CA ILE A 54 -20.15 -2.71 -18.48
C ILE A 54 -20.13 -1.28 -19.03
N TRP A 55 -21.29 -0.74 -19.39
CA TRP A 55 -21.44 0.63 -19.84
C TRP A 55 -21.06 1.64 -18.75
N MET A 56 -21.42 1.37 -17.48
CA MET A 56 -21.03 2.20 -16.34
C MET A 56 -19.51 2.24 -16.16
N LYS A 57 -18.85 1.06 -16.30
CA LYS A 57 -17.41 0.96 -16.27
C LYS A 57 -16.77 1.80 -17.39
N ASN A 58 -17.25 1.66 -18.61
CA ASN A 58 -16.69 2.37 -19.77
C ASN A 58 -16.81 3.90 -19.61
N ILE A 59 -17.94 4.39 -19.11
CA ILE A 59 -18.10 5.82 -18.78
C ILE A 59 -17.11 6.20 -17.68
N SER A 60 -17.06 5.48 -16.57
CA SER A 60 -16.17 5.74 -15.45
C SER A 60 -14.70 5.82 -15.88
N ASP A 61 -14.24 4.81 -16.63
CA ASP A 61 -12.85 4.75 -17.12
C ASP A 61 -12.53 5.90 -18.11
N SER A 62 -13.52 6.43 -18.84
CA SER A 62 -13.32 7.52 -19.79
C SER A 62 -13.17 8.89 -19.13
N ILE A 63 -13.82 9.12 -17.98
CA ILE A 63 -13.89 10.43 -17.32
C ILE A 63 -12.96 10.54 -16.10
N GLU A 64 -12.49 9.41 -15.56
CA GLU A 64 -11.62 9.39 -14.38
C GLU A 64 -10.14 9.47 -14.75
N LYS A 65 -9.34 9.98 -13.81
CA LYS A 65 -7.89 10.05 -13.92
C LYS A 65 -7.21 9.86 -12.55
N PRO A 66 -5.94 9.45 -12.54
CA PRO A 66 -5.16 9.38 -11.31
C PRO A 66 -5.07 10.73 -10.59
N THR A 67 -4.88 10.68 -9.28
CA THR A 67 -4.61 11.85 -8.45
C THR A 67 -3.34 11.64 -7.64
N LEU A 68 -2.65 12.75 -7.35
CA LEU A 68 -1.53 12.72 -6.42
C LEU A 68 -2.01 12.40 -5.02
N ALA A 69 -1.26 11.52 -4.36
CA ALA A 69 -1.47 11.07 -3.00
C ALA A 69 -0.13 11.03 -2.28
N ASN A 70 -0.15 10.91 -0.98
CA ASN A 70 1.05 10.76 -0.19
C ASN A 70 0.86 9.72 0.92
N SER A 71 1.99 9.19 1.40
CA SER A 71 2.00 8.26 2.53
C SER A 71 3.19 8.53 3.42
N SER A 72 2.96 8.54 4.73
CA SER A 72 3.99 8.71 5.75
C SER A 72 3.97 7.49 6.67
N ALA A 73 5.14 7.00 7.09
CA ALA A 73 5.17 5.81 7.94
C ALA A 73 6.33 5.80 8.93
N VAL A 74 6.08 5.12 10.05
CA VAL A 74 7.10 4.55 10.92
C VAL A 74 7.20 3.07 10.60
N LYS A 75 8.38 2.61 10.18
CA LYS A 75 8.61 1.22 9.78
C LYS A 75 9.69 0.56 10.64
N PHE A 76 9.50 -0.71 10.92
CA PHE A 76 10.44 -1.59 11.61
C PHE A 76 10.96 -2.62 10.62
N GLN A 77 12.26 -2.89 10.65
CA GLN A 77 12.88 -3.94 9.86
C GLN A 77 13.61 -4.91 10.79
N PHE A 78 13.51 -6.20 10.46
CA PHE A 78 14.13 -7.30 11.15
C PHE A 78 14.93 -8.10 10.13
N ASP A 79 16.25 -7.99 10.15
CA ASP A 79 17.12 -8.75 9.25
C ASP A 79 17.21 -10.19 9.75
N LEU A 80 16.52 -11.13 9.11
CA LEU A 80 16.56 -12.56 9.42
C LEU A 80 17.92 -13.15 9.05
N ASN A 81 18.47 -12.67 7.93
CA ASN A 81 19.82 -13.03 7.46
C ASN A 81 20.32 -11.93 6.51
N LYS A 82 21.50 -12.16 5.89
CA LYS A 82 22.12 -11.19 4.98
C LYS A 82 21.29 -10.86 3.73
N LYS A 83 20.30 -11.73 3.37
CA LYS A 83 19.49 -11.59 2.17
C LYS A 83 18.02 -11.29 2.45
N ILE A 84 17.49 -11.69 3.60
CA ILE A 84 16.05 -11.60 3.91
C ILE A 84 15.83 -10.68 5.08
N THR A 85 14.96 -9.70 4.89
CA THR A 85 14.50 -8.76 5.91
C THR A 85 12.97 -8.81 5.97
N LEU A 86 12.41 -8.88 7.16
CA LEU A 86 11.00 -8.63 7.39
C LEU A 86 10.79 -7.14 7.70
N ARG A 87 9.73 -6.56 7.14
CA ARG A 87 9.36 -5.17 7.38
C ARG A 87 7.90 -5.08 7.78
N THR A 88 7.63 -4.32 8.85
CA THR A 88 6.28 -3.95 9.29
C THR A 88 6.27 -2.49 9.71
N GLY A 89 5.15 -1.97 10.21
CA GLY A 89 5.08 -0.60 10.70
C GLY A 89 3.65 -0.07 10.77
N ILE A 90 3.56 1.24 10.90
CA ILE A 90 2.30 1.98 10.82
C ILE A 90 2.44 3.01 9.71
N VAL A 91 1.53 2.96 8.76
CA VAL A 91 1.49 3.82 7.58
C VAL A 91 0.21 4.64 7.62
N PHE A 92 0.33 5.95 7.58
CA PHE A 92 -0.77 6.82 7.18
C PHE A 92 -0.71 6.96 5.66
N SER A 93 -1.70 6.45 4.95
CA SER A 93 -1.74 6.48 3.49
C SER A 93 -2.96 7.21 2.97
N GLN A 94 -2.77 7.97 1.90
CA GLN A 94 -3.84 8.57 1.12
C GLN A 94 -3.90 7.87 -0.23
N LYS A 95 -5.12 7.62 -0.72
CA LYS A 95 -5.42 7.07 -2.03
C LYS A 95 -6.61 7.83 -2.60
N GLY A 96 -6.81 7.75 -3.90
CA GLY A 96 -7.97 8.42 -4.47
C GLY A 96 -7.92 8.47 -5.98
N TYR A 97 -8.87 9.15 -6.55
CA TYR A 97 -9.00 9.42 -7.97
C TYR A 97 -9.78 10.72 -8.17
N GLN A 98 -9.72 11.25 -9.36
CA GLN A 98 -10.45 12.47 -9.72
C GLN A 98 -11.09 12.32 -11.09
N TYR A 99 -12.11 13.11 -11.34
CA TYR A 99 -12.73 13.19 -12.65
C TYR A 99 -12.04 14.25 -13.51
N LYS A 100 -12.09 14.07 -14.83
CA LYS A 100 -11.62 15.08 -15.79
C LYS A 100 -12.53 16.30 -15.68
N SER A 101 -11.96 17.49 -15.76
CA SER A 101 -12.71 18.73 -15.79
C SER A 101 -13.74 18.73 -16.92
N GLY A 102 -14.96 19.20 -16.63
CA GLY A 102 -16.08 19.24 -17.59
C GLY A 102 -16.68 17.87 -17.94
N SER A 103 -16.23 16.77 -17.30
CA SER A 103 -16.78 15.44 -17.59
C SER A 103 -18.06 15.11 -16.81
N LEU A 104 -18.35 15.86 -15.76
CA LEU A 104 -19.59 15.80 -15.00
C LEU A 104 -20.32 17.12 -15.14
N VAL A 105 -21.59 17.06 -15.52
CA VAL A 105 -22.44 18.26 -15.67
C VAL A 105 -22.56 18.97 -14.33
N GLY A 106 -22.30 20.26 -14.30
CA GLY A 106 -22.39 21.11 -13.11
C GLY A 106 -21.16 21.09 -12.20
N PHE A 107 -20.07 20.37 -12.56
CA PHE A 107 -18.85 20.31 -11.77
C PHE A 107 -17.60 20.58 -12.62
N ASP A 108 -16.77 21.52 -12.17
CA ASP A 108 -15.45 21.78 -12.76
C ASP A 108 -14.38 20.83 -12.23
N LEU A 109 -14.49 20.49 -10.95
CA LEU A 109 -13.61 19.53 -10.28
C LEU A 109 -14.44 18.57 -9.46
N TYR A 110 -14.08 17.27 -9.51
CA TYR A 110 -14.55 16.27 -8.57
C TYR A 110 -13.41 15.31 -8.25
N LYS A 111 -13.07 15.19 -6.97
CA LYS A 111 -11.99 14.34 -6.48
C LYS A 111 -12.46 13.57 -5.26
N GLU A 112 -12.22 12.27 -5.23
CA GLU A 112 -12.40 11.43 -4.04
C GLU A 112 -11.06 11.08 -3.42
N GLN A 113 -10.94 11.25 -2.12
CA GLN A 113 -9.74 10.98 -1.35
C GLN A 113 -10.07 10.12 -0.14
N PHE A 114 -9.32 9.04 0.01
CA PHE A 114 -9.44 8.06 1.09
C PHE A 114 -8.17 8.10 1.94
N SER A 115 -8.32 8.23 3.24
CA SER A 115 -7.22 8.21 4.21
C SER A 115 -7.31 6.96 5.07
N PHE A 116 -6.20 6.20 5.13
CA PHE A 116 -6.10 4.94 5.87
C PHE A 116 -4.97 5.00 6.90
N ILE A 117 -5.14 4.27 8.01
CA ILE A 117 -4.02 3.74 8.79
C ILE A 117 -3.83 2.30 8.35
N GLU A 118 -2.61 1.96 7.90
CA GLU A 118 -2.29 0.62 7.41
C GLU A 118 -1.15 0.00 8.22
N VAL A 119 -1.23 -1.31 8.44
CA VAL A 119 -0.15 -2.11 9.01
C VAL A 119 0.35 -3.06 7.92
N PRO A 120 1.51 -2.77 7.30
CA PRO A 120 2.11 -3.63 6.30
C PRO A 120 2.86 -4.81 6.93
N PHE A 121 2.91 -5.93 6.21
CA PHE A 121 3.73 -7.09 6.46
C PHE A 121 4.44 -7.47 5.16
N GLN A 122 5.74 -7.18 5.07
CA GLN A 122 6.52 -7.35 3.85
C GLN A 122 7.76 -8.21 4.11
N ALA A 123 8.11 -9.03 3.13
CA ALA A 123 9.41 -9.69 3.04
C ALA A 123 10.24 -8.97 1.96
N LEU A 124 11.48 -8.65 2.28
CA LEU A 124 12.45 -8.04 1.39
C LEU A 124 13.53 -9.06 1.07
N TYR A 125 13.86 -9.20 -0.22
CA TYR A 125 14.99 -9.99 -0.67
C TYR A 125 16.07 -9.06 -1.23
N LYS A 126 17.26 -9.07 -0.61
CA LYS A 126 18.42 -8.23 -0.90
C LYS A 126 19.35 -8.92 -1.91
N PHE A 127 19.74 -8.22 -2.97
CA PHE A 127 20.64 -8.72 -4.02
C PHE A 127 22.09 -8.25 -3.78
N GLY A 128 22.73 -8.80 -2.76
CA GLY A 128 24.13 -8.46 -2.44
C GLY A 128 24.34 -7.97 -1.02
N GLN A 129 25.59 -7.58 -0.73
CA GLN A 129 26.05 -7.18 0.61
C GLN A 129 26.95 -5.94 0.58
N LYS A 130 26.98 -5.20 -0.56
CA LYS A 130 27.78 -3.99 -0.74
C LYS A 130 27.12 -2.78 -0.08
N LYS A 131 27.75 -1.62 -0.19
CA LYS A 131 27.25 -0.35 0.33
C LYS A 131 25.86 0.04 -0.23
N ASN A 132 25.62 -0.31 -1.50
CA ASN A 132 24.36 -0.07 -2.21
C ASN A 132 23.74 -1.43 -2.51
N ILE A 133 22.60 -1.73 -1.90
CA ILE A 133 21.98 -3.06 -1.96
C ILE A 133 20.62 -2.92 -2.64
N PRO A 134 20.47 -3.38 -3.89
CA PRO A 134 19.16 -3.49 -4.51
C PRO A 134 18.34 -4.60 -3.81
N TYR A 135 17.03 -4.40 -3.75
CA TYR A 135 16.10 -5.36 -3.17
C TYR A 135 14.74 -5.35 -3.86
N ILE A 136 14.04 -6.45 -3.75
CA ILE A 136 12.62 -6.56 -4.05
C ILE A 136 11.86 -6.76 -2.74
N SER A 137 10.69 -6.16 -2.62
CA SER A 137 9.77 -6.35 -1.50
C SER A 137 8.43 -6.90 -2.00
N ILE A 138 7.85 -7.80 -1.22
CA ILE A 138 6.50 -8.31 -1.45
C ILE A 138 5.80 -8.49 -0.12
N GLY A 139 4.50 -8.26 -0.09
CA GLY A 139 3.73 -8.44 1.13
C GLY A 139 2.29 -8.01 1.00
N THR A 140 1.69 -7.80 2.16
CA THR A 140 0.30 -7.35 2.29
C THR A 140 0.21 -6.24 3.32
N SER A 141 -0.87 -5.45 3.31
CA SER A 141 -1.23 -4.57 4.42
C SER A 141 -2.70 -4.75 4.80
N VAL A 142 -2.98 -4.53 6.07
CA VAL A 142 -4.34 -4.36 6.58
C VAL A 142 -4.52 -2.88 6.86
N GLY A 143 -5.51 -2.27 6.22
CA GLY A 143 -5.83 -0.85 6.35
C GLY A 143 -7.18 -0.64 7.03
N TYR A 144 -7.23 0.39 7.86
CA TYR A 144 -8.46 0.91 8.45
C TYR A 144 -8.75 2.29 7.87
N LEU A 145 -9.93 2.46 7.27
CA LEU A 145 -10.39 3.73 6.72
C LEU A 145 -10.72 4.70 7.84
N ILE A 146 -9.94 5.78 7.93
CA ILE A 146 -10.16 6.85 8.90
C ILE A 146 -11.14 7.86 8.33
N LYS A 147 -10.95 8.21 7.05
CA LYS A 147 -11.67 9.30 6.39
C LYS A 147 -11.80 9.07 4.90
N SER A 148 -13.00 9.34 4.36
CA SER A 148 -13.27 9.45 2.94
C SER A 148 -13.92 10.79 2.67
N GLN A 149 -13.39 11.55 1.72
CA GLN A 149 -13.90 12.88 1.36
C GLN A 149 -14.02 13.03 -0.15
N ALA A 150 -15.13 13.63 -0.57
CA ALA A 150 -15.26 14.20 -1.89
C ALA A 150 -14.99 15.70 -1.83
N PHE A 151 -14.17 16.16 -2.76
CA PHE A 151 -13.90 17.57 -3.02
C PHE A 151 -14.49 17.91 -4.37
N TYR A 152 -15.32 18.93 -4.46
CA TYR A 152 -15.89 19.35 -5.73
C TYR A 152 -16.03 20.87 -5.79
N THR A 153 -15.88 21.38 -7.01
CA THR A 153 -16.14 22.78 -7.33
C THR A 153 -17.30 22.82 -8.32
N LEU A 154 -18.31 23.61 -8.03
CA LEU A 154 -19.45 23.79 -8.93
C LEU A 154 -19.02 24.67 -10.13
N GLU A 155 -19.64 24.45 -11.26
CA GLU A 155 -19.45 25.27 -12.46
C GLU A 155 -19.67 26.75 -12.14
N ASN A 156 -18.76 27.60 -12.59
CA ASN A 156 -18.72 29.03 -12.29
C ASN A 156 -18.53 29.44 -10.82
N SER A 157 -18.05 28.51 -9.96
CA SER A 157 -17.70 28.79 -8.58
C SER A 157 -16.19 28.59 -8.36
N THR A 158 -15.59 29.47 -7.58
CA THR A 158 -14.19 29.30 -7.11
C THR A 158 -14.10 28.57 -5.76
N ASN A 159 -15.24 28.31 -5.12
CA ASN A 159 -15.28 27.70 -3.80
C ASN A 159 -15.29 26.17 -3.91
N GLU A 160 -14.28 25.53 -3.32
CA GLU A 160 -14.24 24.08 -3.15
C GLU A 160 -15.14 23.66 -1.99
N VAL A 161 -16.07 22.76 -2.26
CA VAL A 161 -16.94 22.14 -1.26
C VAL A 161 -16.38 20.79 -0.87
N LYS A 162 -16.43 20.46 0.43
CA LYS A 162 -16.00 19.18 0.99
C LYS A 162 -17.21 18.42 1.52
N MET A 163 -17.31 17.15 1.12
CA MET A 163 -18.34 16.24 1.59
C MET A 163 -17.69 15.03 2.27
N ASP A 164 -18.13 14.68 3.45
CA ASP A 164 -17.67 13.48 4.16
C ASP A 164 -18.48 12.27 3.70
N LEU A 165 -17.79 11.26 3.19
CA LEU A 165 -18.34 10.00 2.69
C LEU A 165 -17.86 8.79 3.52
N THR A 166 -17.31 9.02 4.71
CA THR A 166 -16.63 7.99 5.51
C THR A 166 -17.54 6.83 5.90
N THR A 167 -18.84 7.06 6.03
CA THR A 167 -19.84 6.02 6.36
C THR A 167 -20.25 5.16 5.18
N ASP A 168 -20.00 5.61 3.95
CA ASP A 168 -20.47 4.97 2.73
C ASP A 168 -19.54 3.83 2.27
N PHE A 169 -18.37 3.72 2.91
CA PHE A 169 -17.33 2.77 2.52
C PHE A 169 -16.97 1.78 3.62
N PRO A 170 -16.55 0.55 3.24
CA PRO A 170 -16.03 -0.43 4.19
C PRO A 170 -14.85 0.12 4.99
N LYS A 171 -14.83 -0.13 6.30
CA LYS A 171 -13.77 0.34 7.19
C LYS A 171 -12.45 -0.39 7.01
N PHE A 172 -12.48 -1.67 6.63
CA PHE A 172 -11.28 -2.49 6.49
C PHE A 172 -10.96 -2.75 5.03
N GLN A 173 -9.67 -2.69 4.71
CA GLN A 173 -9.13 -3.01 3.40
C GLN A 173 -7.87 -3.86 3.56
N ILE A 174 -7.73 -4.88 2.70
CA ILE A 174 -6.50 -5.65 2.57
C ILE A 174 -5.89 -5.31 1.22
N ASN A 175 -4.58 -4.99 1.22
CA ASN A 175 -3.85 -4.68 0.00
C ASN A 175 -2.73 -5.69 -0.22
N GLY A 176 -2.46 -6.01 -1.48
CA GLY A 176 -1.19 -6.59 -1.92
C GLY A 176 -0.18 -5.48 -2.17
N ILE A 177 1.07 -5.70 -1.79
CA ILE A 177 2.16 -4.71 -1.93
C ILE A 177 3.33 -5.38 -2.65
N ILE A 178 3.91 -4.68 -3.61
CA ILE A 178 5.18 -5.05 -4.24
C ILE A 178 6.06 -3.80 -4.36
N GLY A 179 7.37 -3.98 -4.22
CA GLY A 179 8.32 -2.87 -4.35
C GLY A 179 9.65 -3.31 -4.92
N LEU A 180 10.31 -2.37 -5.59
CA LEU A 180 11.69 -2.48 -6.06
C LEU A 180 12.47 -1.32 -5.46
N GLY A 181 13.53 -1.60 -4.74
CA GLY A 181 14.24 -0.56 -4.01
C GLY A 181 15.75 -0.72 -3.97
N MET A 182 16.38 0.32 -3.47
CA MET A 182 17.79 0.37 -3.19
C MET A 182 18.01 0.86 -1.76
N SER A 183 18.85 0.18 -1.02
CA SER A 183 19.31 0.56 0.32
C SER A 183 20.73 1.08 0.22
N PHE A 184 20.95 2.31 0.70
CA PHE A 184 22.24 3.01 0.71
C PHE A 184 22.74 3.09 2.14
N SER A 185 23.83 2.41 2.46
CA SER A 185 24.48 2.53 3.77
C SER A 185 25.19 3.87 3.87
N LEU A 186 24.67 4.77 4.69
CA LEU A 186 25.31 6.07 4.98
C LEU A 186 26.47 5.89 5.95
N ASN A 187 26.26 5.07 6.97
CA ASN A 187 27.29 4.65 7.95
C ASN A 187 26.85 3.33 8.61
N GLN A 188 27.53 2.91 9.68
CA GLN A 188 27.24 1.66 10.39
C GLN A 188 25.84 1.60 11.03
N LYS A 189 25.23 2.77 11.30
CA LYS A 189 23.94 2.88 12.01
C LYS A 189 22.80 3.39 11.13
N TRP A 190 23.07 4.01 9.99
CA TRP A 190 22.05 4.68 9.19
C TRP A 190 22.04 4.20 7.76
N ASN A 191 20.86 3.86 7.27
CA ASN A 191 20.58 3.53 5.88
C ASN A 191 19.50 4.43 5.32
N LEU A 192 19.75 4.94 4.12
CA LEU A 192 18.75 5.58 3.28
C LEU A 192 18.15 4.53 2.36
N ILE A 193 16.85 4.50 2.20
CA ILE A 193 16.18 3.68 1.20
C ILE A 193 15.47 4.54 0.17
N SER A 194 15.46 4.05 -1.08
CA SER A 194 14.59 4.54 -2.14
C SER A 194 13.88 3.33 -2.75
N GLU A 195 12.55 3.38 -2.87
CA GLU A 195 11.73 2.24 -3.30
C GLU A 195 10.61 2.72 -4.22
N LEU A 196 10.52 2.12 -5.41
CA LEU A 196 9.31 2.17 -6.22
C LEU A 196 8.34 1.15 -5.62
N ASN A 197 7.16 1.60 -5.24
CA ASN A 197 6.15 0.78 -4.60
C ASN A 197 4.84 0.78 -5.40
N TYR A 198 4.18 -0.35 -5.38
CA TYR A 198 2.83 -0.55 -5.88
C TYR A 198 2.00 -1.22 -4.79
N SER A 199 0.82 -0.70 -4.52
CA SER A 199 -0.13 -1.24 -3.56
C SER A 199 -1.51 -1.29 -4.19
N GLN A 200 -2.19 -2.44 -4.12
CA GLN A 200 -3.52 -2.63 -4.67
C GLN A 200 -4.45 -3.29 -3.66
N ALA A 201 -5.64 -2.74 -3.52
CA ALA A 201 -6.70 -3.36 -2.74
C ALA A 201 -7.12 -4.70 -3.36
N LEU A 202 -7.19 -5.75 -2.54
CA LEU A 202 -7.61 -7.09 -2.97
C LEU A 202 -9.14 -7.20 -3.04
N TYR A 203 -9.85 -6.32 -2.34
CA TYR A 203 -11.32 -6.28 -2.30
C TYR A 203 -11.83 -4.93 -2.78
N SER A 204 -13.06 -4.94 -3.30
CA SER A 204 -13.75 -3.73 -3.73
C SER A 204 -14.14 -2.86 -2.53
N ILE A 205 -13.96 -1.54 -2.67
CA ILE A 205 -14.49 -0.55 -1.73
C ILE A 205 -15.96 -0.20 -2.00
N SER A 206 -16.53 -0.69 -3.10
CA SER A 206 -17.92 -0.47 -3.51
C SER A 206 -18.71 -1.76 -3.42
N SER A 207 -19.90 -1.70 -2.83
CA SER A 207 -20.85 -2.82 -2.77
C SER A 207 -21.79 -2.87 -3.98
N GLY A 208 -21.76 -1.87 -4.86
CA GLY A 208 -22.62 -1.76 -6.03
C GLY A 208 -22.24 -2.67 -7.21
N PRO A 209 -22.96 -2.58 -8.33
CA PRO A 209 -22.71 -3.38 -9.55
C PRO A 209 -21.36 -3.04 -10.20
N LEU A 210 -20.82 -1.85 -9.95
CA LEU A 210 -19.47 -1.42 -10.33
C LEU A 210 -18.54 -1.63 -9.14
N LYS A 211 -17.72 -2.66 -9.18
CA LYS A 211 -16.69 -2.92 -8.17
C LYS A 211 -15.49 -2.02 -8.41
N LYS A 212 -14.98 -1.40 -7.34
CA LYS A 212 -13.86 -0.44 -7.39
C LYS A 212 -12.77 -0.88 -6.42
N GLN A 213 -11.56 -1.11 -6.92
CA GLN A 213 -10.39 -1.47 -6.13
C GLN A 213 -9.38 -0.33 -6.20
N LEU A 214 -9.08 0.28 -5.07
CA LEU A 214 -8.06 1.34 -5.01
C LEU A 214 -6.67 0.77 -5.21
N PHE A 215 -5.83 1.49 -5.94
CA PHE A 215 -4.40 1.23 -5.98
C PHE A 215 -3.59 2.51 -5.87
N SER A 216 -2.33 2.37 -5.55
CA SER A 216 -1.35 3.44 -5.60
C SER A 216 -0.02 2.91 -6.12
N ALA A 217 0.68 3.75 -6.88
CA ALA A 217 2.03 3.50 -7.33
C ALA A 217 2.87 4.76 -7.08
N GLY A 218 4.06 4.62 -6.53
CA GLY A 218 4.83 5.80 -6.18
C GLY A 218 6.28 5.53 -5.81
N ILE A 219 6.93 6.60 -5.35
CA ILE A 219 8.31 6.59 -4.89
C ILE A 219 8.33 6.83 -3.39
N ASN A 220 8.92 5.91 -2.67
CA ASN A 220 9.10 5.98 -1.23
C ASN A 220 10.56 6.22 -0.89
N ILE A 221 10.82 7.21 -0.04
CA ILE A 221 12.16 7.51 0.50
C ILE A 221 12.08 7.35 2.02
N GLY A 222 13.09 6.73 2.61
CA GLY A 222 13.11 6.50 4.05
C GLY A 222 14.50 6.46 4.64
N LEU A 223 14.60 6.88 5.89
CA LEU A 223 15.82 6.84 6.68
C LEU A 223 15.62 5.85 7.84
N PHE A 224 16.51 4.85 7.92
CA PHE A 224 16.48 3.80 8.93
C PHE A 224 17.71 3.85 9.82
N ARG A 225 17.49 3.69 11.13
CA ARG A 225 18.54 3.53 12.13
C ARG A 225 18.58 2.10 12.64
N TYR A 226 19.75 1.50 12.60
CA TYR A 226 20.04 0.17 13.15
C TYR A 226 20.45 0.25 14.62
N PHE A 227 20.09 -0.79 15.38
CA PHE A 227 20.39 -0.93 16.80
C PHE A 227 21.19 -2.20 17.05
#